data_94759ab035033897c6d664fb23a2cc32
#
_entry.id   94759ab035033897c6d664fb23a2cc32
#
_cell.length_a   1.000
_cell.length_b   1.000
_cell.length_c   1.000
_cell.angle_alpha   90.00
_cell.angle_beta   90.00
_cell.angle_gamma   90.00
#
_symmetry.space_group_name_H-M   'P 1'
#
loop_
_entity.id
_entity.type
_entity.pdbx_description
1 polymer ?
#
loop_
_entity_poly.entity_id
_entity_poly.type
_entity_poly.pdbx_seq_one_letter_code
_entity_poly.pdbx_strand_id
1 'polypeptide(L)'
;MTLNWLRRDNELKDHALLGEEYFGTEAPSVIYERRPITDPQGNTVAGLFASWIILNNPTQYNSYTTEMVKAVIAGFQRASSDRAVVAVVFTAVGDKAFCTGGNTAEYSAYYSKRPNEYGEYMDLFNAMVDGILNCKKPVICRVNGMRVGGGQEIGMATDLTITSDLAIFGQAGPKHGSAPDGGSTDFLPWMLNMEDAMYNCVSCEPWSAYKMRAKNLVTKVVPVLKKDGEWVRNPLVRTDAYVDDGELVYGEAVAADQVKAAKELMAQCTTDFSKLDAAVNELVWKFTNLFPHCLIKSIDGIRGKKKFFWDQFKLANRHWLAVNMNHEAYLGFNAFDAKKVTGKDVIDFVKYRQLVAEGALFDDKLAEQVLAKPKA
;
A
#
# COMPACT_ATOMS: atom_id res chain seq x y z
N MET A 1 -11.03 -17.54 30.43
CA MET A 1 -12.02 -17.64 29.32
C MET A 1 -11.28 -17.88 28.04
N THR A 2 -11.67 -18.89 27.29
CA THR A 2 -11.07 -19.09 25.96
C THR A 2 -11.60 -18.02 25.04
N LEU A 3 -10.72 -17.32 24.32
CA LEU A 3 -11.13 -16.32 23.32
C LEU A 3 -11.72 -17.03 22.10
N ASN A 4 -12.99 -17.50 22.22
CA ASN A 4 -13.67 -18.33 21.23
C ASN A 4 -13.87 -17.64 19.87
N TRP A 5 -13.69 -16.32 19.79
CA TRP A 5 -13.75 -15.53 18.58
C TRP A 5 -12.41 -15.45 17.82
N LEU A 6 -11.30 -15.89 18.44
CA LEU A 6 -10.01 -15.98 17.78
C LEU A 6 -10.03 -17.13 16.77
N ARG A 7 -9.86 -16.77 15.52
CA ARG A 7 -9.70 -17.75 14.44
C ARG A 7 -8.35 -18.44 14.55
N ARG A 8 -8.32 -19.72 14.20
CA ARG A 8 -7.10 -20.51 14.05
C ARG A 8 -7.21 -21.31 12.77
N ASP A 9 -6.27 -21.10 11.89
CA ASP A 9 -6.05 -21.93 10.72
C ASP A 9 -4.97 -22.96 11.08
N ASN A 10 -5.26 -24.25 10.92
CA ASN A 10 -4.36 -25.34 11.30
C ASN A 10 -3.60 -25.94 10.11
N GLU A 11 -3.93 -25.52 8.89
CA GLU A 11 -3.21 -25.97 7.71
C GLU A 11 -1.91 -25.15 7.54
N LEU A 12 -0.81 -25.85 7.20
CA LEU A 12 0.47 -25.18 6.92
C LEU A 12 0.41 -24.51 5.55
N LYS A 13 0.88 -23.27 5.46
CA LYS A 13 1.03 -22.56 4.19
C LYS A 13 2.33 -22.97 3.50
N ASP A 14 2.24 -23.10 2.18
CA ASP A 14 3.42 -23.22 1.34
C ASP A 14 4.01 -21.82 1.06
N HIS A 15 5.20 -21.54 1.63
CA HIS A 15 5.94 -20.31 1.40
C HIS A 15 6.94 -20.41 0.23
N ALA A 16 7.08 -21.60 -0.40
CA ALA A 16 7.92 -21.73 -1.56
C ALA A 16 7.36 -20.92 -2.73
N LEU A 17 8.24 -20.25 -3.47
CA LEU A 17 7.88 -19.58 -4.70
C LEU A 17 7.73 -20.65 -5.79
N LEU A 18 6.51 -21.00 -6.12
CA LEU A 18 6.16 -21.94 -7.19
C LEU A 18 5.89 -21.18 -8.50
N GLY A 19 5.85 -21.92 -9.58
CA GLY A 19 5.84 -21.45 -10.94
C GLY A 19 4.68 -20.58 -11.44
N GLU A 20 4.18 -20.85 -12.65
CA GLU A 20 3.29 -19.94 -13.38
C GLU A 20 1.80 -20.07 -13.04
N GLU A 21 1.40 -20.98 -12.18
CA GLU A 21 0.00 -21.25 -11.79
C GLU A 21 -0.72 -20.05 -11.19
N TYR A 22 0.01 -19.05 -10.69
CA TYR A 22 -0.59 -17.83 -10.13
C TYR A 22 -1.39 -16.98 -11.15
N PHE A 23 -1.12 -17.18 -12.43
CA PHE A 23 -1.76 -16.40 -13.51
C PHE A 23 -2.78 -17.20 -14.31
N GLY A 24 -2.90 -18.50 -14.05
CA GLY A 24 -3.68 -19.44 -14.85
C GLY A 24 -5.10 -19.70 -14.35
N THR A 25 -5.59 -18.96 -13.34
CA THR A 25 -6.93 -19.15 -12.76
C THR A 25 -7.97 -18.23 -13.41
N GLU A 26 -9.25 -18.61 -13.39
CA GLU A 26 -10.35 -17.79 -13.91
C GLU A 26 -10.48 -16.44 -13.18
N ALA A 27 -10.12 -16.39 -11.89
CA ALA A 27 -10.12 -15.17 -11.08
C ALA A 27 -8.79 -15.05 -10.32
N PRO A 28 -7.68 -14.71 -10.98
CA PRO A 28 -6.39 -14.63 -10.33
C PRO A 28 -6.37 -13.53 -9.26
N SER A 29 -5.69 -13.79 -8.14
CA SER A 29 -5.50 -12.81 -7.06
C SER A 29 -4.60 -11.63 -7.46
N VAL A 30 -3.78 -11.82 -8.49
CA VAL A 30 -3.01 -10.79 -9.18
C VAL A 30 -3.15 -11.02 -10.70
N ILE A 31 -3.57 -9.98 -11.40
CA ILE A 31 -3.74 -10.02 -12.85
C ILE A 31 -2.45 -9.50 -13.49
N TYR A 32 -1.95 -10.21 -14.48
CA TYR A 32 -0.82 -9.77 -15.31
C TYR A 32 -1.29 -9.55 -16.75
N GLU A 33 -1.17 -8.32 -17.22
CA GLU A 33 -1.56 -7.95 -18.59
C GLU A 33 -0.41 -7.29 -19.34
N ARG A 34 -0.32 -7.54 -20.63
CA ARG A 34 0.50 -6.77 -21.57
C ARG A 34 -0.41 -5.87 -22.39
N ARG A 35 -0.42 -4.59 -22.10
CA ARG A 35 -1.21 -3.61 -22.84
C ARG A 35 -0.35 -2.96 -23.93
N PRO A 36 -0.79 -2.94 -25.18
CA PRO A 36 -0.07 -2.25 -26.25
C PRO A 36 0.14 -0.77 -25.91
N ILE A 37 1.31 -0.25 -26.25
CA ILE A 37 1.59 1.18 -26.13
C ILE A 37 0.86 1.93 -27.22
N THR A 38 0.28 3.07 -26.89
CA THR A 38 -0.34 4.00 -27.86
C THR A 38 0.46 5.29 -27.93
N ASP A 39 0.57 5.82 -29.14
CA ASP A 39 1.11 7.16 -29.37
C ASP A 39 0.12 8.26 -28.91
N PRO A 40 0.50 9.55 -28.90
CA PRO A 40 -0.40 10.65 -28.53
C PRO A 40 -1.61 10.81 -29.44
N GLN A 41 -1.59 10.24 -30.65
CA GLN A 41 -2.68 10.22 -31.61
C GLN A 41 -3.62 9.03 -31.41
N GLY A 42 -3.29 8.11 -30.47
CA GLY A 42 -4.08 6.92 -30.16
C GLY A 42 -3.74 5.70 -31.03
N ASN A 43 -2.71 5.77 -31.87
CA ASN A 43 -2.31 4.63 -32.69
C ASN A 43 -1.48 3.64 -31.85
N THR A 44 -1.74 2.35 -32.04
CA THR A 44 -0.98 1.29 -31.38
C THR A 44 0.43 1.16 -31.95
N VAL A 45 1.43 1.12 -31.10
CA VAL A 45 2.82 0.84 -31.46
C VAL A 45 3.04 -0.67 -31.51
N ALA A 46 3.27 -1.19 -32.72
CA ALA A 46 3.44 -2.62 -32.93
C ALA A 46 4.63 -3.18 -32.13
N GLY A 47 4.42 -4.31 -31.43
CA GLY A 47 5.46 -5.06 -30.73
C GLY A 47 5.96 -4.45 -29.43
N LEU A 48 5.42 -3.30 -28.96
CA LEU A 48 5.79 -2.69 -27.68
C LEU A 48 4.60 -2.64 -26.71
N PHE A 49 4.90 -2.91 -25.44
CA PHE A 49 3.90 -3.06 -24.39
C PHE A 49 4.28 -2.35 -23.08
N ALA A 50 3.28 -1.96 -22.32
CA ALA A 50 3.39 -1.78 -20.88
C ALA A 50 2.84 -3.02 -20.17
N SER A 51 3.59 -3.60 -19.24
CA SER A 51 3.07 -4.66 -18.37
C SER A 51 2.30 -4.06 -17.23
N TRP A 52 1.09 -4.57 -16.98
CA TRP A 52 0.26 -4.19 -15.85
C TRP A 52 0.22 -5.34 -14.86
N ILE A 53 0.61 -5.06 -13.62
CA ILE A 53 0.52 -5.96 -12.47
C ILE A 53 -0.55 -5.39 -11.58
N ILE A 54 -1.67 -6.11 -11.43
CA ILE A 54 -2.91 -5.58 -10.88
C ILE A 54 -3.33 -6.45 -9.69
N LEU A 55 -3.30 -5.89 -8.48
CA LEU A 55 -3.82 -6.54 -7.28
C LEU A 55 -5.33 -6.73 -7.41
N ASN A 56 -5.85 -7.92 -7.09
CA ASN A 56 -7.25 -8.26 -7.29
C ASN A 56 -7.87 -8.91 -6.04
N ASN A 57 -7.99 -8.10 -4.99
CA ASN A 57 -8.70 -8.45 -3.76
C ASN A 57 -9.57 -7.26 -3.30
N PRO A 58 -10.50 -6.76 -4.14
CA PRO A 58 -11.23 -5.51 -3.87
C PRO A 58 -12.14 -5.58 -2.65
N THR A 59 -12.62 -6.76 -2.27
CA THR A 59 -13.48 -6.97 -1.08
C THR A 59 -12.73 -6.72 0.23
N GLN A 60 -11.40 -6.80 0.21
CA GLN A 60 -10.51 -6.54 1.34
C GLN A 60 -9.54 -5.38 1.04
N TYR A 61 -9.98 -4.39 0.26
CA TYR A 61 -9.21 -3.20 -0.09
C TYR A 61 -7.84 -3.51 -0.71
N ASN A 62 -7.78 -4.60 -1.51
CA ASN A 62 -6.57 -5.07 -2.16
C ASN A 62 -5.39 -5.34 -1.20
N SER A 63 -5.71 -5.72 0.06
CA SER A 63 -4.71 -6.25 0.98
C SER A 63 -4.15 -7.55 0.42
N TYR A 64 -2.82 -7.67 0.46
CA TYR A 64 -2.13 -8.81 -0.16
C TYR A 64 -2.03 -9.99 0.82
N THR A 65 -2.41 -11.16 0.35
CA THR A 65 -2.17 -12.45 1.00
C THR A 65 -0.80 -12.99 0.62
N THR A 66 -0.36 -14.07 1.29
CA THR A 66 0.87 -14.79 0.94
C THR A 66 0.92 -15.15 -0.55
N GLU A 67 -0.18 -15.67 -1.11
CA GLU A 67 -0.25 -16.03 -2.53
C GLU A 67 -0.20 -14.81 -3.46
N MET A 68 -0.80 -13.70 -3.05
CA MET A 68 -0.67 -12.45 -3.81
C MET A 68 0.76 -11.93 -3.83
N VAL A 69 1.50 -12.03 -2.72
CA VAL A 69 2.92 -11.65 -2.66
C VAL A 69 3.73 -12.46 -3.67
N LYS A 70 3.56 -13.78 -3.72
CA LYS A 70 4.22 -14.67 -4.70
C LYS A 70 3.88 -14.27 -6.14
N ALA A 71 2.61 -14.01 -6.43
CA ALA A 71 2.16 -13.61 -7.74
C ALA A 71 2.73 -12.26 -8.19
N VAL A 72 2.86 -11.28 -7.27
CA VAL A 72 3.52 -9.99 -7.56
C VAL A 72 4.99 -10.19 -7.90
N ILE A 73 5.72 -11.04 -7.14
CA ILE A 73 7.13 -11.38 -7.44
C ILE A 73 7.25 -11.97 -8.86
N ALA A 74 6.41 -12.96 -9.18
CA ALA A 74 6.40 -13.59 -10.50
C ALA A 74 6.08 -12.58 -11.62
N GLY A 75 5.11 -11.67 -11.38
CA GLY A 75 4.76 -10.60 -12.31
C GLY A 75 5.92 -9.65 -12.60
N PHE A 76 6.65 -9.21 -11.58
CA PHE A 76 7.82 -8.35 -11.75
C PHE A 76 8.99 -9.06 -12.43
N GLN A 77 9.25 -10.33 -12.12
CA GLN A 77 10.27 -11.13 -12.79
C GLN A 77 9.96 -11.29 -14.28
N ARG A 78 8.69 -11.59 -14.62
CA ARG A 78 8.22 -11.73 -15.98
C ARG A 78 8.36 -10.43 -16.78
N ALA A 79 7.85 -9.32 -16.22
CA ALA A 79 7.95 -8.00 -16.86
C ALA A 79 9.40 -7.54 -17.02
N SER A 80 10.25 -7.79 -16.03
CA SER A 80 11.67 -7.42 -16.03
C SER A 80 12.45 -8.06 -17.18
N SER A 81 12.16 -9.33 -17.49
CA SER A 81 12.86 -10.11 -18.53
C SER A 81 12.26 -9.95 -19.94
N ASP A 82 11.04 -9.44 -20.08
CA ASP A 82 10.39 -9.24 -21.37
C ASP A 82 10.99 -8.05 -22.12
N ARG A 83 11.60 -8.33 -23.28
CA ARG A 83 12.25 -7.29 -24.12
C ARG A 83 11.26 -6.34 -24.76
N ALA A 84 10.03 -6.77 -25.00
CA ALA A 84 8.98 -5.96 -25.60
C ALA A 84 8.29 -5.01 -24.59
N VAL A 85 8.54 -5.17 -23.30
CA VAL A 85 8.00 -4.32 -22.23
C VAL A 85 8.88 -3.09 -22.03
N VAL A 86 8.27 -1.91 -22.17
CA VAL A 86 8.93 -0.61 -21.98
C VAL A 86 8.85 -0.15 -20.54
N ALA A 87 7.71 -0.33 -19.88
CA ALA A 87 7.45 0.06 -18.50
C ALA A 87 6.52 -0.92 -17.80
N VAL A 88 6.55 -0.91 -16.47
CA VAL A 88 5.61 -1.66 -15.63
C VAL A 88 4.66 -0.68 -14.96
N VAL A 89 3.37 -0.98 -14.98
CA VAL A 89 2.33 -0.28 -14.23
C VAL A 89 1.86 -1.18 -13.10
N PHE A 90 2.11 -0.77 -11.87
CA PHE A 90 1.65 -1.47 -10.67
C PHE A 90 0.41 -0.78 -10.13
N THR A 91 -0.71 -1.50 -10.04
CA THR A 91 -2.03 -0.95 -9.70
C THR A 91 -2.91 -2.00 -9.04
N ALA A 92 -4.20 -1.70 -8.88
CA ALA A 92 -5.19 -2.61 -8.35
C ALA A 92 -6.56 -2.42 -9.00
N VAL A 93 -7.43 -3.41 -8.84
CA VAL A 93 -8.84 -3.33 -9.28
C VAL A 93 -9.66 -2.41 -8.39
N GLY A 94 -10.75 -1.88 -8.94
CA GLY A 94 -11.73 -1.07 -8.21
C GLY A 94 -11.30 0.38 -7.99
N ASP A 95 -12.07 1.08 -7.19
CA ASP A 95 -11.97 2.53 -6.96
C ASP A 95 -11.64 2.91 -5.50
N LYS A 96 -11.64 1.94 -4.58
CA LYS A 96 -11.50 2.23 -3.15
C LYS A 96 -10.05 2.20 -2.66
N ALA A 97 -9.25 1.28 -3.16
CA ALA A 97 -7.88 1.12 -2.69
C ALA A 97 -6.94 0.63 -3.79
N PHE A 98 -5.74 1.17 -3.80
CA PHE A 98 -4.60 0.52 -4.41
C PHE A 98 -4.20 -0.68 -3.56
N CYS A 99 -3.88 -0.46 -2.29
CA CYS A 99 -3.54 -1.52 -1.34
C CYS A 99 -3.53 -0.97 0.09
N THR A 100 -4.05 -1.74 1.03
CA THR A 100 -4.04 -1.40 2.46
C THR A 100 -3.03 -2.21 3.28
N GLY A 101 -2.08 -2.85 2.62
CA GLY A 101 -1.03 -3.64 3.27
C GLY A 101 -1.32 -5.13 3.29
N GLY A 102 -0.70 -5.84 4.22
CA GLY A 102 -0.89 -7.27 4.38
C GLY A 102 -2.30 -7.64 4.82
N ASN A 103 -2.72 -8.85 4.51
CA ASN A 103 -4.07 -9.31 4.82
C ASN A 103 -4.22 -9.62 6.32
N THR A 104 -4.90 -8.72 7.04
CA THR A 104 -5.07 -8.84 8.50
C THR A 104 -5.87 -10.07 8.90
N ALA A 105 -6.80 -10.55 8.07
CA ALA A 105 -7.54 -11.79 8.33
C ALA A 105 -6.63 -13.03 8.22
N GLU A 106 -5.69 -13.04 7.27
CA GLU A 106 -4.65 -14.07 7.20
C GLU A 106 -3.68 -13.96 8.39
N TYR A 107 -3.31 -12.75 8.79
CA TYR A 107 -2.42 -12.52 9.94
C TYR A 107 -3.04 -12.99 11.25
N SER A 108 -4.31 -12.65 11.50
CA SER A 108 -4.99 -13.08 12.71
C SER A 108 -5.25 -14.60 12.75
N ALA A 109 -5.66 -15.18 11.62
CA ALA A 109 -6.03 -16.59 11.56
C ALA A 109 -4.82 -17.53 11.52
N TYR A 110 -3.75 -17.18 10.79
CA TYR A 110 -2.62 -18.08 10.56
C TYR A 110 -1.35 -17.64 11.28
N TYR A 111 -0.90 -16.40 11.10
CA TYR A 111 0.43 -15.96 11.56
C TYR A 111 0.49 -15.56 13.04
N SER A 112 -0.63 -15.26 13.69
CA SER A 112 -0.67 -14.93 15.12
C SER A 112 -0.07 -16.03 15.99
N LYS A 113 0.88 -15.67 16.86
CA LYS A 113 1.66 -16.59 17.70
C LYS A 113 2.48 -17.64 16.94
N ARG A 114 2.80 -17.35 15.68
CA ARG A 114 3.65 -18.20 14.82
C ARG A 114 4.80 -17.38 14.22
N PRO A 115 5.76 -16.93 15.02
CA PRO A 115 6.80 -16.00 14.57
C PRO A 115 7.67 -16.57 13.44
N ASN A 116 7.96 -17.89 13.45
CA ASN A 116 8.74 -18.51 12.38
C ASN A 116 8.00 -18.49 11.05
N GLU A 117 6.70 -18.83 11.06
CA GLU A 117 5.86 -18.78 9.86
C GLU A 117 5.73 -17.36 9.30
N TYR A 118 5.56 -16.38 10.20
CA TYR A 118 5.55 -14.98 9.77
C TYR A 118 6.92 -14.52 9.25
N GLY A 119 7.99 -15.09 9.78
CA GLY A 119 9.33 -14.88 9.24
C GLY A 119 9.47 -15.35 7.79
N GLU A 120 8.96 -16.53 7.44
CA GLU A 120 8.93 -17.05 6.06
C GLU A 120 8.08 -16.13 5.13
N TYR A 121 6.93 -15.68 5.64
CA TYR A 121 6.12 -14.68 4.92
C TYR A 121 6.88 -13.37 4.70
N MET A 122 7.62 -12.87 5.70
CA MET A 122 8.40 -11.65 5.57
C MET A 122 9.59 -11.80 4.61
N ASP A 123 10.15 -13.01 4.46
CA ASP A 123 11.15 -13.29 3.42
C ASP A 123 10.54 -13.15 2.02
N LEU A 124 9.31 -13.64 1.81
CA LEU A 124 8.57 -13.39 0.57
C LEU A 124 8.23 -11.90 0.36
N PHE A 125 7.82 -11.21 1.42
CA PHE A 125 7.55 -9.78 1.34
C PHE A 125 8.82 -9.00 0.93
N ASN A 126 9.95 -9.29 1.55
CA ASN A 126 11.23 -8.68 1.19
C ASN A 126 11.59 -8.99 -0.27
N ALA A 127 11.38 -10.23 -0.72
CA ALA A 127 11.60 -10.60 -2.11
C ALA A 127 10.66 -9.86 -3.09
N MET A 128 9.43 -9.54 -2.68
CA MET A 128 8.51 -8.70 -3.46
C MET A 128 9.04 -7.27 -3.61
N VAL A 129 9.48 -6.64 -2.51
CA VAL A 129 10.09 -5.30 -2.54
C VAL A 129 11.37 -5.31 -3.37
N ASP A 130 12.23 -6.31 -3.18
CA ASP A 130 13.44 -6.51 -3.99
C ASP A 130 13.10 -6.67 -5.48
N GLY A 131 12.04 -7.41 -5.81
CA GLY A 131 11.55 -7.58 -7.18
C GLY A 131 11.14 -6.26 -7.85
N ILE A 132 10.50 -5.38 -7.10
CA ILE A 132 10.14 -4.02 -7.56
C ILE A 132 11.41 -3.18 -7.76
N LEU A 133 12.28 -3.13 -6.76
CA LEU A 133 13.52 -2.33 -6.77
C LEU A 133 14.55 -2.80 -7.81
N ASN A 134 14.52 -4.09 -8.19
CA ASN A 134 15.45 -4.69 -9.16
C ASN A 134 14.82 -4.86 -10.56
N CYS A 135 13.60 -4.43 -10.78
CA CYS A 135 12.95 -4.51 -12.08
C CYS A 135 13.74 -3.72 -13.12
N LYS A 136 14.08 -4.37 -14.25
CA LYS A 136 14.85 -3.74 -15.35
C LYS A 136 14.01 -2.81 -16.22
N LYS A 137 12.88 -2.36 -15.74
CA LYS A 137 11.97 -1.43 -16.40
C LYS A 137 11.62 -0.29 -15.44
N PRO A 138 11.25 0.90 -15.94
CA PRO A 138 10.59 1.91 -15.13
C PRO A 138 9.31 1.35 -14.53
N VAL A 139 9.07 1.57 -13.23
CA VAL A 139 7.88 1.12 -12.53
C VAL A 139 7.02 2.32 -12.12
N ILE A 140 5.81 2.38 -12.63
CA ILE A 140 4.82 3.42 -12.33
C ILE A 140 3.79 2.83 -11.38
N CYS A 141 3.65 3.40 -10.18
CA CYS A 141 2.52 3.13 -9.29
C CYS A 141 1.32 3.96 -9.74
N ARG A 142 0.28 3.29 -10.28
CA ARG A 142 -1.00 3.91 -10.60
C ARG A 142 -1.94 3.71 -9.42
N VAL A 143 -2.17 4.77 -8.66
CA VAL A 143 -2.93 4.72 -7.41
C VAL A 143 -4.39 5.08 -7.65
N ASN A 144 -5.26 4.09 -7.58
CA ASN A 144 -6.70 4.21 -7.81
C ASN A 144 -7.51 4.56 -6.55
N GLY A 145 -6.92 4.45 -5.35
CA GLY A 145 -7.58 4.72 -4.08
C GLY A 145 -6.60 4.67 -2.91
N MET A 146 -7.02 4.21 -1.74
CA MET A 146 -6.16 4.15 -0.55
C MET A 146 -4.85 3.41 -0.80
N ARG A 147 -3.73 4.00 -0.38
CA ARG A 147 -2.39 3.41 -0.35
C ARG A 147 -1.82 3.59 1.04
N VAL A 148 -2.05 2.61 1.92
CA VAL A 148 -1.72 2.72 3.35
C VAL A 148 -0.99 1.47 3.86
N GLY A 149 -0.25 1.62 4.97
CA GLY A 149 0.52 0.54 5.58
C GLY A 149 1.49 -0.09 4.57
N GLY A 150 1.56 -1.42 4.51
CA GLY A 150 2.37 -2.13 3.52
C GLY A 150 2.06 -1.77 2.07
N GLY A 151 0.83 -1.30 1.77
CA GLY A 151 0.49 -0.75 0.46
C GLY A 151 1.24 0.55 0.15
N GLN A 152 1.46 1.40 1.15
CA GLN A 152 2.33 2.58 1.02
C GLN A 152 3.78 2.16 0.79
N GLU A 153 4.26 1.14 1.47
CA GLU A 153 5.62 0.62 1.38
C GLU A 153 5.95 0.09 -0.01
N ILE A 154 5.15 -0.85 -0.53
CA ILE A 154 5.34 -1.39 -1.89
C ILE A 154 5.13 -0.32 -2.98
N GLY A 155 4.25 0.67 -2.72
CA GLY A 155 4.07 1.80 -3.63
C GLY A 155 5.29 2.74 -3.66
N MET A 156 5.99 2.94 -2.54
CA MET A 156 7.23 3.72 -2.48
C MET A 156 8.44 2.99 -3.06
N ALA A 157 8.42 1.66 -3.10
CA ALA A 157 9.45 0.88 -3.79
C ALA A 157 9.46 1.15 -5.30
N THR A 158 8.34 1.57 -5.90
CA THR A 158 8.25 1.96 -7.32
C THR A 158 9.00 3.25 -7.63
N ASP A 159 9.15 3.60 -8.91
CA ASP A 159 9.94 4.78 -9.32
C ASP A 159 9.13 6.07 -9.30
N LEU A 160 7.91 6.02 -9.81
CA LEU A 160 7.05 7.17 -9.99
C LEU A 160 5.61 6.83 -9.59
N THR A 161 4.90 7.80 -9.02
CA THR A 161 3.50 7.62 -8.63
C THR A 161 2.60 8.60 -9.37
N ILE A 162 1.57 8.08 -10.06
CA ILE A 162 0.45 8.87 -10.58
C ILE A 162 -0.80 8.43 -9.83
N THR A 163 -1.50 9.36 -9.22
CA THR A 163 -2.57 9.05 -8.28
C THR A 163 -3.89 9.75 -8.60
N SER A 164 -4.98 9.05 -8.32
CA SER A 164 -6.30 9.64 -8.15
C SER A 164 -6.26 10.69 -7.02
N ASP A 165 -6.99 11.76 -7.17
CA ASP A 165 -7.12 12.79 -6.13
C ASP A 165 -7.99 12.37 -4.94
N LEU A 166 -8.71 11.24 -5.07
CA LEU A 166 -9.45 10.62 -3.97
C LEU A 166 -8.57 9.71 -3.11
N ALA A 167 -7.33 9.44 -3.52
CA ALA A 167 -6.44 8.55 -2.80
C ALA A 167 -6.03 9.13 -1.44
N ILE A 168 -5.92 8.24 -0.46
CA ILE A 168 -5.45 8.52 0.89
C ILE A 168 -4.18 7.70 1.12
N PHE A 169 -3.19 8.32 1.74
CA PHE A 169 -1.87 7.76 2.00
C PHE A 169 -1.55 7.78 3.49
N GLY A 170 -0.77 6.85 3.98
CA GLY A 170 -0.31 6.86 5.37
C GLY A 170 0.18 5.52 5.85
N GLN A 171 0.54 5.50 7.12
CA GLN A 171 0.98 4.32 7.84
C GLN A 171 -0.13 3.80 8.76
N ALA A 172 -0.04 2.53 9.12
CA ALA A 172 -1.02 1.90 9.99
C ALA A 172 -0.37 1.04 11.10
N GLY A 173 0.91 0.74 10.97
CA GLY A 173 1.64 -0.18 11.84
C GLY A 173 1.40 0.05 13.34
N PRO A 174 1.73 1.21 13.90
CA PRO A 174 1.55 1.49 15.33
C PRO A 174 0.12 1.35 15.86
N LYS A 175 -0.90 1.50 15.00
CA LYS A 175 -2.30 1.27 15.40
C LYS A 175 -2.70 -0.21 15.44
N HIS A 176 -1.96 -1.05 14.72
CA HIS A 176 -2.26 -2.48 14.58
C HIS A 176 -1.20 -3.38 15.21
N GLY A 177 -0.34 -2.82 16.09
CA GLY A 177 0.71 -3.57 16.76
C GLY A 177 1.86 -3.98 15.83
N SER A 178 2.12 -3.22 14.78
CA SER A 178 3.21 -3.43 13.83
C SER A 178 4.02 -2.14 13.68
N ALA A 179 5.05 -2.17 12.85
CA ALA A 179 5.84 -1.00 12.47
C ALA A 179 5.86 -0.83 10.96
N PRO A 180 6.12 0.38 10.44
CA PRO A 180 6.22 0.62 8.99
C PRO A 180 7.58 0.15 8.43
N ASP A 181 7.97 -1.07 8.76
CA ASP A 181 9.28 -1.67 8.51
C ASP A 181 9.36 -2.49 7.21
N GLY A 182 8.30 -2.47 6.41
CA GLY A 182 8.31 -3.00 5.04
C GLY A 182 8.87 -2.03 4.01
N GLY A 183 9.64 -1.04 4.46
CA GLY A 183 10.34 -0.07 3.64
C GLY A 183 10.05 1.39 3.94
N SER A 184 9.02 1.74 4.70
CA SER A 184 8.71 3.15 4.96
C SER A 184 9.76 3.84 5.80
N THR A 185 10.29 3.18 6.83
CA THR A 185 11.40 3.68 7.65
C THR A 185 12.68 3.84 6.83
N ASP A 186 12.85 3.05 5.77
CA ASP A 186 14.02 3.08 4.90
C ASP A 186 13.90 4.10 3.77
N PHE A 187 12.70 4.28 3.19
CA PHE A 187 12.49 5.11 1.99
C PHE A 187 12.11 6.55 2.32
N LEU A 188 11.25 6.79 3.33
CA LEU A 188 10.73 8.13 3.61
C LEU A 188 11.81 9.14 3.95
N PRO A 189 12.88 8.82 4.72
CA PRO A 189 13.95 9.79 4.99
C PRO A 189 14.71 10.29 3.75
N TRP A 190 14.61 9.58 2.62
CA TRP A 190 15.14 10.03 1.33
C TRP A 190 14.17 10.89 0.54
N MET A 191 12.89 10.78 0.82
CA MET A 191 11.81 11.45 0.07
C MET A 191 11.31 12.70 0.77
N LEU A 192 11.45 12.76 2.09
CA LEU A 192 10.97 13.81 2.99
C LEU A 192 12.10 14.36 3.84
N ASN A 193 11.87 15.50 4.50
CA ASN A 193 12.68 15.84 5.67
C ASN A 193 12.38 14.84 6.81
N MET A 194 13.30 14.76 7.77
CA MET A 194 13.22 13.77 8.86
C MET A 194 11.98 13.95 9.74
N GLU A 195 11.55 15.19 10.00
CA GLU A 195 10.36 15.49 10.81
C GLU A 195 9.08 14.97 10.15
N ASP A 196 8.88 15.28 8.86
CA ASP A 196 7.73 14.78 8.10
C ASP A 196 7.75 13.24 8.00
N ALA A 197 8.92 12.63 7.81
CA ALA A 197 9.05 11.18 7.77
C ALA A 197 8.69 10.54 9.11
N MET A 198 9.21 11.10 10.20
CA MET A 198 8.92 10.66 11.56
C MET A 198 7.42 10.80 11.87
N TYR A 199 6.85 11.97 11.60
CA TYR A 199 5.43 12.22 11.83
C TYR A 199 4.54 11.25 11.04
N ASN A 200 4.81 11.03 9.76
CA ASN A 200 4.05 10.10 8.91
C ASN A 200 4.09 8.67 9.46
N CYS A 201 5.28 8.18 9.85
CA CYS A 201 5.46 6.81 10.36
C CYS A 201 4.81 6.59 11.74
N VAL A 202 4.87 7.58 12.64
CA VAL A 202 4.55 7.40 14.06
C VAL A 202 3.10 7.80 14.38
N SER A 203 2.59 8.89 13.77
CA SER A 203 1.22 9.36 14.05
C SER A 203 0.14 8.51 13.40
N CYS A 204 0.46 7.82 12.32
CA CYS A 204 -0.51 7.14 11.45
C CYS A 204 -1.61 8.08 10.94
N GLU A 205 -1.33 9.36 10.80
CA GLU A 205 -2.27 10.33 10.24
C GLU A 205 -2.37 10.14 8.71
N PRO A 206 -3.60 10.04 8.17
CA PRO A 206 -3.77 9.92 6.73
C PRO A 206 -3.48 11.25 6.02
N TRP A 207 -2.74 11.19 4.90
CA TRP A 207 -2.46 12.32 4.03
C TRP A 207 -3.24 12.20 2.73
N SER A 208 -3.76 13.33 2.25
CA SER A 208 -4.41 13.40 0.94
C SER A 208 -3.39 13.26 -0.21
N ALA A 209 -3.89 12.96 -1.41
CA ALA A 209 -3.08 12.96 -2.62
C ALA A 209 -2.41 14.34 -2.88
N TYR A 210 -3.10 15.42 -2.56
CA TYR A 210 -2.57 16.78 -2.72
C TYR A 210 -1.46 17.08 -1.70
N LYS A 211 -1.60 16.67 -0.44
CA LYS A 211 -0.53 16.77 0.58
C LYS A 211 0.69 15.94 0.16
N MET A 212 0.47 14.71 -0.32
CA MET A 212 1.54 13.87 -0.87
C MET A 212 2.27 14.54 -2.05
N ARG A 213 1.54 15.26 -2.90
CA ARG A 213 2.14 16.00 -4.01
C ARG A 213 2.94 17.21 -3.51
N ALA A 214 2.40 17.96 -2.55
CA ALA A 214 3.10 19.10 -1.92
C ALA A 214 4.38 18.67 -1.19
N LYS A 215 4.38 17.47 -0.60
CA LYS A 215 5.55 16.85 0.04
C LYS A 215 6.47 16.09 -0.94
N ASN A 216 6.27 16.20 -2.25
CA ASN A 216 7.05 15.57 -3.32
C ASN A 216 7.07 14.02 -3.31
N LEU A 217 6.07 13.38 -2.68
CA LEU A 217 5.95 11.92 -2.62
C LEU A 217 5.21 11.30 -3.81
N VAL A 218 4.52 12.12 -4.61
CA VAL A 218 3.85 11.67 -5.84
C VAL A 218 4.18 12.61 -7.00
N THR A 219 4.24 12.03 -8.19
CA THR A 219 4.61 12.76 -9.43
C THR A 219 3.45 13.62 -9.94
N LYS A 220 2.22 13.07 -9.94
CA LYS A 220 1.04 13.73 -10.49
C LYS A 220 -0.23 13.30 -9.76
N VAL A 221 -1.11 14.26 -9.45
CA VAL A 221 -2.46 14.03 -8.93
C VAL A 221 -3.46 14.32 -10.04
N VAL A 222 -4.45 13.45 -10.20
CA VAL A 222 -5.44 13.52 -11.27
C VAL A 222 -6.85 13.42 -10.71
N PRO A 223 -7.76 14.37 -11.01
CA PRO A 223 -9.16 14.25 -10.62
C PRO A 223 -9.82 13.08 -11.34
N VAL A 224 -10.64 12.33 -10.59
CA VAL A 224 -11.33 11.13 -11.09
C VAL A 224 -12.84 11.18 -10.89
N LEU A 225 -13.37 12.24 -10.30
CA LEU A 225 -14.81 12.48 -10.22
C LEU A 225 -15.29 13.25 -11.44
N LYS A 226 -16.47 12.87 -11.96
CA LYS A 226 -17.18 13.57 -13.01
C LYS A 226 -18.62 13.89 -12.59
N LYS A 227 -19.04 15.11 -12.86
CA LYS A 227 -20.44 15.56 -12.76
C LYS A 227 -20.81 16.29 -14.05
N ASP A 228 -21.89 15.89 -14.67
CA ASP A 228 -22.39 16.50 -15.92
C ASP A 228 -21.33 16.61 -17.03
N GLY A 229 -20.43 15.63 -17.11
CA GLY A 229 -19.33 15.58 -18.08
C GLY A 229 -18.04 16.31 -17.65
N GLU A 230 -18.11 17.18 -16.64
CA GLU A 230 -16.97 17.96 -16.15
C GLU A 230 -16.23 17.29 -15.01
N TRP A 231 -14.90 17.49 -14.95
CA TRP A 231 -14.06 16.96 -13.90
C TRP A 231 -14.20 17.76 -12.60
N VAL A 232 -14.46 17.06 -11.51
CA VAL A 232 -14.59 17.64 -10.16
C VAL A 232 -13.38 17.19 -9.34
N ARG A 233 -12.66 18.15 -8.76
CA ARG A 233 -11.60 17.87 -7.79
C ARG A 233 -12.19 17.30 -6.51
N ASN A 234 -11.39 16.55 -5.75
CA ASN A 234 -11.81 15.97 -4.47
C ASN A 234 -12.43 17.02 -3.55
N PRO A 235 -13.74 16.99 -3.28
CA PRO A 235 -14.39 18.03 -2.49
C PRO A 235 -14.17 17.90 -0.97
N LEU A 236 -13.56 16.79 -0.52
CA LEU A 236 -13.21 16.59 0.90
C LEU A 236 -11.85 17.20 1.27
N VAL A 237 -11.14 17.76 0.28
CA VAL A 237 -9.78 18.27 0.45
C VAL A 237 -9.69 19.70 -0.07
N ARG A 238 -9.00 20.56 0.64
CA ARG A 238 -8.63 21.89 0.18
C ARG A 238 -7.52 21.76 -0.87
N THR A 239 -7.87 21.90 -2.13
CA THR A 239 -6.99 21.60 -3.27
C THR A 239 -6.08 22.75 -3.67
N ASP A 240 -6.38 23.97 -3.22
CA ASP A 240 -5.54 25.13 -3.44
C ASP A 240 -4.73 25.44 -2.18
N ALA A 241 -3.51 25.96 -2.36
CA ALA A 241 -2.69 26.40 -1.25
C ALA A 241 -3.36 27.56 -0.49
N TYR A 242 -3.23 27.57 0.81
CA TYR A 242 -3.77 28.64 1.67
C TYR A 242 -2.83 28.88 2.85
N VAL A 243 -2.99 30.03 3.51
CA VAL A 243 -2.24 30.37 4.72
C VAL A 243 -3.08 29.99 5.93
N ASP A 244 -2.49 29.24 6.86
CA ASP A 244 -3.06 28.88 8.14
C ASP A 244 -2.02 29.19 9.23
N ASP A 245 -2.38 29.96 10.21
CA ASP A 245 -1.49 30.43 11.29
C ASP A 245 -0.08 30.91 10.81
N GLY A 246 -0.06 31.59 9.66
CA GLY A 246 1.18 32.10 9.05
C GLY A 246 1.96 31.09 8.21
N GLU A 247 1.54 29.85 8.15
CA GLU A 247 2.15 28.80 7.33
C GLU A 247 1.39 28.54 6.03
N LEU A 248 2.12 28.26 4.96
CA LEU A 248 1.52 27.82 3.70
C LEU A 248 1.19 26.33 3.79
N VAL A 249 -0.12 26.02 3.79
CA VAL A 249 -0.62 24.65 3.85
C VAL A 249 -1.31 24.25 2.55
N TYR A 250 -1.37 22.94 2.32
CA TYR A 250 -1.88 22.39 1.07
C TYR A 250 -2.34 20.95 1.25
N GLY A 251 -3.53 20.64 0.74
CA GLY A 251 -4.03 19.26 0.75
C GLY A 251 -4.65 18.81 2.08
N GLU A 252 -4.97 19.73 2.99
CA GLU A 252 -5.67 19.43 4.23
C GLU A 252 -7.15 19.14 3.99
N ALA A 253 -7.78 18.43 4.94
CA ALA A 253 -9.21 18.18 4.89
C ALA A 253 -10.00 19.49 4.95
N VAL A 254 -11.17 19.51 4.34
CA VAL A 254 -12.12 20.63 4.51
C VAL A 254 -12.61 20.70 5.96
N ALA A 255 -13.08 21.86 6.38
CA ALA A 255 -13.62 22.06 7.72
C ALA A 255 -14.83 21.12 8.00
N ALA A 256 -15.03 20.77 9.26
CA ALA A 256 -16.02 19.75 9.65
C ALA A 256 -17.46 20.08 9.19
N ASP A 257 -17.82 21.35 9.15
CA ASP A 257 -19.13 21.86 8.68
C ASP A 257 -19.30 21.69 7.15
N GLN A 258 -18.21 21.63 6.38
CA GLN A 258 -18.21 21.46 4.92
C GLN A 258 -18.27 20.00 4.48
N VAL A 259 -17.93 19.05 5.37
CA VAL A 259 -17.85 17.60 5.04
C VAL A 259 -19.18 17.06 4.50
N LYS A 260 -20.32 17.51 5.06
CA LYS A 260 -21.64 17.05 4.62
C LYS A 260 -21.90 17.45 3.16
N ALA A 261 -21.73 18.72 2.84
CA ALA A 261 -21.92 19.23 1.48
C ALA A 261 -20.93 18.57 0.47
N ALA A 262 -19.69 18.35 0.88
CA ALA A 262 -18.70 17.66 0.07
C ALA A 262 -19.13 16.22 -0.26
N LYS A 263 -19.66 15.47 0.71
CA LYS A 263 -20.18 14.11 0.51
C LYS A 263 -21.43 14.10 -0.39
N GLU A 264 -22.31 15.06 -0.24
CA GLU A 264 -23.51 15.23 -1.09
C GLU A 264 -23.10 15.52 -2.55
N LEU A 265 -22.07 16.34 -2.77
CA LEU A 265 -21.50 16.57 -4.10
C LEU A 265 -20.88 15.29 -4.67
N MET A 266 -20.09 14.57 -3.88
CA MET A 266 -19.49 13.29 -4.32
C MET A 266 -20.55 12.26 -4.72
N ALA A 267 -21.66 12.19 -4.00
CA ALA A 267 -22.75 11.26 -4.31
C ALA A 267 -23.45 11.57 -5.66
N GLN A 268 -23.30 12.79 -6.18
CA GLN A 268 -23.79 13.20 -7.49
C GLN A 268 -22.77 12.97 -8.63
N CYS A 269 -21.56 12.54 -8.30
CA CYS A 269 -20.49 12.31 -9.26
C CYS A 269 -20.38 10.82 -9.62
N THR A 270 -19.86 10.54 -10.80
CA THR A 270 -19.38 9.21 -11.20
C THR A 270 -17.86 9.17 -11.13
N THR A 271 -17.30 8.00 -10.80
CA THR A 271 -15.84 7.80 -10.84
C THR A 271 -15.43 7.40 -12.26
N ASP A 272 -14.45 8.10 -12.82
CA ASP A 272 -13.89 7.85 -14.15
C ASP A 272 -12.36 7.94 -14.08
N PHE A 273 -11.69 6.83 -14.32
CA PHE A 273 -10.22 6.73 -14.30
C PHE A 273 -9.54 7.04 -15.64
N SER A 274 -10.29 7.38 -16.69
CA SER A 274 -9.72 7.61 -18.04
C SER A 274 -8.61 8.66 -18.05
N LYS A 275 -8.76 9.71 -17.24
CA LYS A 275 -7.75 10.78 -17.09
C LYS A 275 -6.50 10.28 -16.34
N LEU A 276 -6.69 9.38 -15.36
CA LEU A 276 -5.59 8.73 -14.64
C LEU A 276 -4.82 7.81 -15.59
N ASP A 277 -5.53 7.00 -16.38
CA ASP A 277 -4.93 6.10 -17.37
C ASP A 277 -4.20 6.88 -18.47
N ALA A 278 -4.78 7.98 -18.95
CA ALA A 278 -4.13 8.85 -19.91
C ALA A 278 -2.82 9.43 -19.38
N ALA A 279 -2.77 9.83 -18.11
CA ALA A 279 -1.55 10.35 -17.48
C ALA A 279 -0.46 9.26 -17.35
N VAL A 280 -0.84 8.02 -17.07
CA VAL A 280 0.08 6.87 -17.06
C VAL A 280 0.61 6.60 -18.48
N ASN A 281 -0.27 6.55 -19.47
CA ASN A 281 0.11 6.30 -20.87
C ASN A 281 1.03 7.41 -21.42
N GLU A 282 0.77 8.68 -21.07
CA GLU A 282 1.66 9.80 -21.38
C GLU A 282 3.09 9.57 -20.86
N LEU A 283 3.22 9.06 -19.64
CA LEU A 283 4.52 8.77 -19.05
C LEU A 283 5.19 7.55 -19.72
N VAL A 284 4.44 6.49 -20.00
CA VAL A 284 4.93 5.33 -20.77
C VAL A 284 5.42 5.76 -22.13
N TRP A 285 4.67 6.64 -22.81
CA TRP A 285 5.08 7.19 -24.11
C TRP A 285 6.40 7.97 -24.02
N LYS A 286 6.61 8.75 -22.97
CA LYS A 286 7.90 9.43 -22.73
C LYS A 286 9.05 8.43 -22.64
N PHE A 287 8.87 7.34 -21.92
CA PHE A 287 9.90 6.29 -21.78
C PHE A 287 10.16 5.56 -23.11
N THR A 288 9.14 5.38 -23.95
CA THR A 288 9.26 4.75 -25.26
C THR A 288 10.23 5.51 -26.19
N ASN A 289 10.35 6.82 -25.99
CA ASN A 289 11.21 7.70 -26.79
C ASN A 289 12.59 7.96 -26.17
N LEU A 290 13.05 7.05 -25.30
CA LEU A 290 14.36 7.13 -24.65
C LEU A 290 15.18 5.86 -24.92
N PHE A 291 16.51 5.98 -24.89
CA PHE A 291 17.39 4.82 -25.00
C PHE A 291 17.20 3.88 -23.80
N PRO A 292 16.79 2.61 -24.03
CA PRO A 292 16.37 1.69 -22.96
C PRO A 292 17.51 1.42 -21.96
N HIS A 293 18.74 1.22 -22.39
CA HIS A 293 19.84 0.95 -21.48
C HIS A 293 20.27 2.19 -20.67
N CYS A 294 20.21 3.39 -21.27
CA CYS A 294 20.46 4.64 -20.55
C CYS A 294 19.38 4.88 -19.48
N LEU A 295 18.12 4.61 -19.83
CA LEU A 295 17.00 4.72 -18.90
C LEU A 295 17.16 3.77 -17.70
N ILE A 296 17.47 2.49 -17.96
CA ILE A 296 17.71 1.50 -16.91
C ILE A 296 18.87 1.93 -16.01
N LYS A 297 19.99 2.37 -16.60
CA LYS A 297 21.16 2.82 -15.82
C LYS A 297 20.84 4.03 -14.93
N SER A 298 20.04 4.97 -15.42
CA SER A 298 19.61 6.14 -14.65
C SER A 298 18.73 5.73 -13.45
N ILE A 299 17.78 4.83 -13.69
CA ILE A 299 16.90 4.28 -12.65
C ILE A 299 17.70 3.53 -11.59
N ASP A 300 18.62 2.65 -11.99
CA ASP A 300 19.45 1.87 -11.07
C ASP A 300 20.31 2.78 -10.18
N GLY A 301 20.85 3.86 -10.76
CA GLY A 301 21.64 4.84 -10.00
C GLY A 301 20.82 5.53 -8.90
N ILE A 302 19.54 5.84 -9.17
CA ILE A 302 18.64 6.45 -8.18
C ILE A 302 18.14 5.40 -7.19
N ARG A 303 17.71 4.22 -7.66
CA ARG A 303 17.26 3.11 -6.79
C ARG A 303 18.34 2.66 -5.82
N GLY A 304 19.62 2.77 -6.19
CA GLY A 304 20.73 2.50 -5.29
C GLY A 304 20.67 3.30 -3.98
N LYS A 305 20.03 4.50 -4.00
CA LYS A 305 19.81 5.29 -2.78
C LYS A 305 18.71 4.68 -1.91
N LYS A 306 17.60 4.22 -2.51
CA LYS A 306 16.54 3.51 -1.78
C LYS A 306 17.07 2.19 -1.19
N LYS A 307 17.82 1.43 -1.98
CA LYS A 307 18.37 0.13 -1.58
C LYS A 307 19.34 0.25 -0.42
N PHE A 308 20.06 1.36 -0.27
CA PHE A 308 21.12 1.50 0.71
C PHE A 308 20.65 1.18 2.13
N PHE A 309 19.58 1.78 2.61
CA PHE A 309 19.03 1.46 3.92
C PHE A 309 18.18 0.18 3.90
N TRP A 310 17.39 -0.05 2.86
CA TRP A 310 16.60 -1.26 2.70
C TRP A 310 17.44 -2.53 2.86
N ASP A 311 18.56 -2.63 2.15
CA ASP A 311 19.45 -3.79 2.22
C ASP A 311 20.13 -3.95 3.58
N GLN A 312 20.33 -2.88 4.32
CA GLN A 312 20.90 -2.92 5.66
C GLN A 312 19.91 -3.38 6.73
N PHE A 313 18.63 -2.97 6.62
CA PHE A 313 17.68 -3.13 7.71
C PHE A 313 16.62 -4.20 7.47
N LYS A 314 16.31 -4.58 6.22
CA LYS A 314 15.22 -5.52 5.90
C LYS A 314 15.26 -6.82 6.69
N LEU A 315 16.44 -7.36 7.01
CA LEU A 315 16.55 -8.58 7.82
C LEU A 315 16.29 -8.33 9.31
N ALA A 316 16.79 -7.23 9.85
CA ALA A 316 16.50 -6.85 11.24
C ALA A 316 15.00 -6.56 11.41
N ASN A 317 14.40 -5.83 10.46
CA ASN A 317 12.98 -5.54 10.42
C ASN A 317 12.15 -6.83 10.33
N ARG A 318 12.54 -7.76 9.47
CA ARG A 318 11.93 -9.10 9.36
C ARG A 318 11.92 -9.82 10.71
N HIS A 319 13.03 -9.82 11.43
CA HIS A 319 13.13 -10.49 12.73
C HIS A 319 12.24 -9.84 13.78
N TRP A 320 12.26 -8.51 13.86
CA TRP A 320 11.43 -7.79 14.81
C TRP A 320 9.94 -8.01 14.54
N LEU A 321 9.50 -7.88 13.28
CA LEU A 321 8.12 -8.10 12.88
C LEU A 321 7.65 -9.52 13.18
N ALA A 322 8.50 -10.52 12.94
CA ALA A 322 8.19 -11.92 13.22
C ALA A 322 8.00 -12.16 14.74
N VAL A 323 8.93 -11.70 15.56
CA VAL A 323 8.84 -11.84 17.03
C VAL A 323 7.60 -11.12 17.55
N ASN A 324 7.27 -9.95 17.01
CA ASN A 324 6.13 -9.15 17.44
C ASN A 324 4.76 -9.80 17.19
N MET A 325 4.70 -10.84 16.32
CA MET A 325 3.50 -11.68 16.18
C MET A 325 3.12 -12.45 17.44
N ASN A 326 4.01 -12.54 18.43
CA ASN A 326 3.72 -13.03 19.78
C ASN A 326 3.24 -11.94 20.75
N HIS A 327 3.31 -10.66 20.36
CA HIS A 327 3.10 -9.50 21.22
C HIS A 327 2.02 -8.56 20.65
N GLU A 328 2.36 -7.32 20.40
CA GLU A 328 1.42 -6.28 20.01
C GLU A 328 0.73 -6.56 18.67
N ALA A 329 1.41 -7.20 17.71
CA ALA A 329 0.80 -7.60 16.45
C ALA A 329 -0.32 -8.64 16.64
N TYR A 330 -0.13 -9.58 17.59
CA TYR A 330 -1.20 -10.50 17.97
C TYR A 330 -2.45 -9.75 18.47
N LEU A 331 -2.28 -8.75 19.34
CA LEU A 331 -3.41 -7.94 19.80
C LEU A 331 -4.04 -7.13 18.67
N GLY A 332 -3.22 -6.42 17.91
CA GLY A 332 -3.67 -5.45 16.93
C GLY A 332 -4.42 -6.09 15.76
N PHE A 333 -3.88 -7.16 15.16
CA PHE A 333 -4.52 -7.83 14.03
C PHE A 333 -5.79 -8.58 14.44
N ASN A 334 -5.78 -9.24 15.62
CA ASN A 334 -6.99 -9.90 16.12
C ASN A 334 -8.07 -8.89 16.51
N ALA A 335 -7.74 -7.74 17.09
CA ALA A 335 -8.70 -6.68 17.38
C ALA A 335 -9.36 -6.13 16.11
N PHE A 336 -8.58 -5.93 15.06
CA PHE A 336 -9.07 -5.46 13.77
C PHE A 336 -10.00 -6.47 13.11
N ASP A 337 -9.63 -7.75 13.06
CA ASP A 337 -10.45 -8.80 12.45
C ASP A 337 -11.72 -9.08 13.28
N ALA A 338 -11.61 -9.00 14.61
CA ALA A 338 -12.74 -9.19 15.53
C ALA A 338 -13.83 -8.10 15.42
N LYS A 339 -13.59 -7.00 14.71
CA LYS A 339 -14.59 -5.94 14.51
C LYS A 339 -15.93 -6.45 14.03
N LYS A 340 -15.96 -7.49 13.22
CA LYS A 340 -17.17 -8.14 12.72
C LYS A 340 -18.00 -8.74 13.86
N VAL A 341 -17.37 -9.19 14.94
CA VAL A 341 -17.97 -9.84 16.10
C VAL A 341 -18.22 -8.85 17.23
N THR A 342 -17.25 -7.99 17.50
CA THR A 342 -17.30 -7.05 18.63
C THR A 342 -17.96 -5.72 18.27
N GLY A 343 -18.06 -5.41 16.98
CA GLY A 343 -18.49 -4.13 16.45
C GLY A 343 -17.48 -2.98 16.66
N LYS A 344 -16.33 -3.29 17.26
CA LYS A 344 -15.24 -2.33 17.54
C LYS A 344 -13.91 -2.98 17.18
N ASP A 345 -13.01 -2.19 16.59
CA ASP A 345 -11.63 -2.56 16.30
C ASP A 345 -10.64 -1.85 17.24
N VAL A 346 -11.14 -1.39 18.39
CA VAL A 346 -10.37 -0.51 19.29
C VAL A 346 -9.78 -1.33 20.42
N ILE A 347 -8.47 -1.18 20.58
CA ILE A 347 -7.74 -1.57 21.77
C ILE A 347 -7.84 -0.41 22.78
N ASP A 348 -8.02 -0.73 24.06
CA ASP A 348 -7.86 0.26 25.13
C ASP A 348 -6.36 0.53 25.36
N PHE A 349 -5.79 1.42 24.51
CA PHE A 349 -4.38 1.76 24.57
C PHE A 349 -3.96 2.42 25.88
N VAL A 350 -4.84 3.15 26.54
CA VAL A 350 -4.53 3.77 27.83
C VAL A 350 -4.33 2.69 28.89
N LYS A 351 -5.31 1.77 28.97
CA LYS A 351 -5.22 0.64 29.90
C LYS A 351 -4.04 -0.27 29.58
N TYR A 352 -3.78 -0.54 28.29
CA TYR A 352 -2.62 -1.32 27.87
C TYR A 352 -1.32 -0.71 28.39
N ARG A 353 -1.13 0.60 28.20
CA ARG A 353 0.07 1.31 28.70
C ARG A 353 0.17 1.30 30.22
N GLN A 354 -0.95 1.41 30.95
CA GLN A 354 -0.97 1.31 32.40
C GLN A 354 -0.52 -0.07 32.89
N LEU A 355 -1.09 -1.13 32.30
CA LEU A 355 -0.71 -2.51 32.62
C LEU A 355 0.78 -2.80 32.35
N VAL A 356 1.30 -2.34 31.21
CA VAL A 356 2.71 -2.46 30.89
C VAL A 356 3.59 -1.69 31.88
N ALA A 357 3.18 -0.48 32.27
CA ALA A 357 3.89 0.32 33.27
C ALA A 357 3.91 -0.34 34.67
N GLU A 358 2.89 -1.10 35.00
CA GLU A 358 2.78 -1.91 36.20
C GLU A 358 3.58 -3.24 36.14
N GLY A 359 4.21 -3.52 34.98
CA GLY A 359 5.01 -4.74 34.77
C GLY A 359 4.19 -5.97 34.39
N ALA A 360 2.99 -5.79 33.83
CA ALA A 360 2.20 -6.91 33.33
C ALA A 360 2.94 -7.66 32.25
N LEU A 361 2.93 -9.00 32.32
CA LEU A 361 3.46 -9.85 31.27
C LEU A 361 2.51 -9.86 30.07
N PHE A 362 3.09 -9.96 28.88
CA PHE A 362 2.34 -10.08 27.66
C PHE A 362 1.78 -11.52 27.52
N ASP A 363 0.56 -11.72 27.94
CA ASP A 363 -0.15 -13.00 27.92
C ASP A 363 -1.64 -12.83 27.53
N ASP A 364 -2.37 -13.94 27.50
CA ASP A 364 -3.79 -13.92 27.16
C ASP A 364 -4.64 -13.16 28.20
N LYS A 365 -4.19 -13.04 29.46
CA LYS A 365 -4.90 -12.27 30.49
C LYS A 365 -4.81 -10.77 30.23
N LEU A 366 -3.65 -10.31 29.76
CA LEU A 366 -3.48 -8.91 29.33
C LEU A 366 -4.36 -8.64 28.11
N ALA A 367 -4.36 -9.57 27.11
CA ALA A 367 -5.21 -9.46 25.93
C ALA A 367 -6.70 -9.33 26.30
N GLU A 368 -7.20 -10.17 27.20
CA GLU A 368 -8.60 -10.14 27.66
C GLU A 368 -9.01 -8.83 28.34
N GLN A 369 -8.05 -8.09 28.90
CA GLN A 369 -8.31 -6.83 29.58
C GLN A 369 -8.40 -5.62 28.65
N VAL A 370 -7.70 -5.67 27.50
CA VAL A 370 -7.55 -4.52 26.59
C VAL A 370 -8.34 -4.67 25.29
N LEU A 371 -8.74 -5.88 24.92
CA LEU A 371 -9.57 -6.13 23.72
C LEU A 371 -11.06 -5.89 23.99
N ALA A 372 -11.76 -5.43 22.96
CA ALA A 372 -13.20 -5.28 23.01
C ALA A 372 -13.87 -6.65 23.21
N LYS A 373 -14.86 -6.71 24.12
CA LYS A 373 -15.64 -7.92 24.34
C LYS A 373 -16.70 -8.08 23.23
N PRO A 374 -17.04 -9.34 22.84
CA PRO A 374 -18.17 -9.58 21.95
C PRO A 374 -19.45 -8.89 22.48
N LYS A 375 -20.29 -8.44 21.57
CA LYS A 375 -21.64 -8.00 21.95
C LYS A 375 -22.36 -9.21 22.54
N ALA A 376 -22.99 -9.00 23.70
CA ALA A 376 -23.84 -10.01 24.33
C ALA A 376 -25.06 -10.34 23.45
#